data_9f19758639a7da8e408262f19ff6c4cb
#
_entry.id   9f19758639a7da8e408262f19ff6c4cb
#
_cell.length_a   1.000
_cell.length_b   1.000
_cell.length_c   1.000
_cell.angle_alpha   90.00
_cell.angle_beta   90.00
_cell.angle_gamma   90.00
#
_symmetry.space_group_name_H-M   'P 1'
#
loop_
_entity.id
_entity.type
_entity.pdbx_description
1 polymer ?
#
loop_
_entity_poly.entity_id
_entity_poly.type
_entity_poly.pdbx_seq_one_letter_code
_entity_poly.pdbx_strand_id
1 'polypeptide(L)'
;MLSAMTHGRGPQAPAILESLASALRTIDPDSAAVFVQFVDSCLADPQAKQMWRELMTAIQYFWRHPLAEQVREEGREQGLEQGRAQAKAEMVVRILEWRGIPVPDAVRERVLACTDLGRLEVWAQRAVHAAEATELFTEE
;
A
#
# COMPACT_ATOMS: atom_id res chain seq x y z
N MET A 1 -12.90 9.15 10.58
CA MET A 1 -12.74 10.34 11.45
C MET A 1 -14.05 11.07 11.73
N LEU A 2 -14.77 11.53 10.72
CA LEU A 2 -16.09 12.19 10.89
C LEU A 2 -17.07 11.37 11.72
N SER A 3 -17.06 10.05 11.60
CA SER A 3 -17.92 9.15 12.36
C SER A 3 -17.62 9.17 13.87
N ALA A 4 -16.35 9.29 14.27
CA ALA A 4 -15.98 9.41 15.69
C ALA A 4 -16.41 10.76 16.28
N MET A 5 -16.38 11.82 15.48
CA MET A 5 -16.81 13.17 15.90
C MET A 5 -18.32 13.25 16.10
N THR A 6 -19.11 12.61 15.24
CA THR A 6 -20.58 12.65 15.28
C THR A 6 -21.19 11.62 16.25
N HIS A 7 -20.53 10.49 16.49
CA HIS A 7 -21.05 9.36 17.27
C HIS A 7 -20.27 9.08 18.57
N GLY A 8 -19.37 9.98 18.98
CA GLY A 8 -18.52 9.82 20.18
C GLY A 8 -19.27 9.73 21.52
N ARG A 9 -20.57 9.92 21.51
CA ARG A 9 -21.45 9.78 22.71
C ARG A 9 -22.47 8.64 22.59
N GLY A 10 -22.47 7.89 21.49
CA GLY A 10 -23.44 6.83 21.25
C GLY A 10 -22.94 5.45 21.63
N PRO A 11 -23.84 4.44 21.68
CA PRO A 11 -23.48 3.04 22.00
C PRO A 11 -22.52 2.42 20.96
N GLN A 12 -22.34 3.05 19.79
CA GLN A 12 -21.42 2.63 18.74
C GLN A 12 -20.01 3.23 18.89
N ALA A 13 -19.79 4.15 19.80
CA ALA A 13 -18.49 4.82 19.99
C ALA A 13 -17.33 3.84 20.20
N PRO A 14 -17.43 2.77 21.01
CA PRO A 14 -16.37 1.80 21.17
C PRO A 14 -15.93 1.16 19.85
N ALA A 15 -16.89 0.68 19.05
CA ALA A 15 -16.62 0.03 17.79
C ALA A 15 -15.97 0.97 16.76
N ILE A 16 -16.39 2.24 16.74
CA ILE A 16 -15.82 3.28 15.87
C ILE A 16 -14.38 3.58 16.27
N LEU A 17 -14.11 3.73 17.57
CA LEU A 17 -12.77 4.00 18.08
C LEU A 17 -11.81 2.83 17.84
N GLU A 18 -12.28 1.59 18.01
CA GLU A 18 -11.49 0.40 17.71
C GLU A 18 -11.16 0.29 16.22
N SER A 19 -12.12 0.57 15.34
CA SER A 19 -11.90 0.58 13.89
C SER A 19 -10.88 1.66 13.49
N LEU A 20 -10.98 2.84 14.09
CA LEU A 20 -10.04 3.94 13.85
C LEU A 20 -8.64 3.60 14.36
N ALA A 21 -8.55 3.01 15.55
CA ALA A 21 -7.28 2.53 16.12
C ALA A 21 -6.62 1.47 15.24
N SER A 22 -7.42 0.54 14.72
CA SER A 22 -6.93 -0.48 13.79
C SER A 22 -6.39 0.13 12.49
N ALA A 23 -7.09 1.11 11.92
CA ALA A 23 -6.64 1.83 10.72
C ALA A 23 -5.33 2.59 10.96
N LEU A 24 -5.13 3.16 12.14
CA LEU A 24 -3.89 3.86 12.49
C LEU A 24 -2.65 2.96 12.56
N ARG A 25 -2.82 1.66 12.72
CA ARG A 25 -1.71 0.69 12.67
C ARG A 25 -1.12 0.52 11.27
N THR A 26 -1.87 0.91 10.24
CA THR A 26 -1.47 0.74 8.83
C THR A 26 -0.73 1.93 8.26
N ILE A 27 -0.69 3.05 8.96
CA ILE A 27 0.01 4.27 8.54
C ILE A 27 1.31 4.47 9.31
N ASP A 28 2.16 5.36 8.81
CA ASP A 28 3.42 5.67 9.49
C ASP A 28 3.19 6.33 10.86
N PRO A 29 4.11 6.13 11.84
CA PRO A 29 3.95 6.61 13.19
C PRO A 29 3.83 8.13 13.33
N ASP A 30 4.48 8.90 12.47
CA ASP A 30 4.48 10.38 12.54
C ASP A 30 3.11 10.92 12.10
N SER A 31 2.59 10.45 10.98
CA SER A 31 1.22 10.75 10.53
C SER A 31 0.18 10.28 11.54
N ALA A 32 0.35 9.09 12.08
CA ALA A 32 -0.54 8.53 13.09
C ALA A 32 -0.59 9.41 14.35
N ALA A 33 0.53 9.93 14.82
CA ALA A 33 0.60 10.79 15.99
C ALA A 33 -0.26 12.06 15.85
N VAL A 34 -0.26 12.67 14.67
CA VAL A 34 -1.12 13.82 14.36
C VAL A 34 -2.60 13.46 14.45
N PHE A 35 -2.98 12.33 13.86
CA PHE A 35 -4.36 11.84 13.92
C PHE A 35 -4.81 11.47 15.32
N VAL A 36 -3.95 10.84 16.10
CA VAL A 36 -4.23 10.50 17.51
C VAL A 36 -4.55 11.76 18.32
N GLN A 37 -3.73 12.79 18.19
CA GLN A 37 -3.92 14.05 18.89
C GLN A 37 -5.18 14.78 18.44
N PHE A 38 -5.46 14.75 17.14
CA PHE A 38 -6.67 15.34 16.59
C PHE A 38 -7.94 14.67 17.14
N VAL A 39 -7.98 13.32 17.15
CA VAL A 39 -9.13 12.57 17.69
C VAL A 39 -9.30 12.83 19.18
N ASP A 40 -8.22 12.82 19.97
CA ASP A 40 -8.28 13.12 21.41
C ASP A 40 -8.89 14.51 21.68
N SER A 41 -8.53 15.48 20.84
CA SER A 41 -9.07 16.85 20.93
C SER A 41 -10.56 16.96 20.58
N CYS A 42 -11.03 16.11 19.66
CA CYS A 42 -12.41 16.13 19.18
C CYS A 42 -13.39 15.34 20.07
N LEU A 43 -12.88 14.43 20.90
CA LEU A 43 -13.72 13.65 21.81
C LEU A 43 -14.13 14.52 23.01
N ALA A 44 -15.43 14.75 23.15
CA ALA A 44 -16.00 15.52 24.25
C ALA A 44 -16.43 14.64 25.44
N ASP A 45 -16.78 13.37 25.16
CA ASP A 45 -17.21 12.43 26.18
C ASP A 45 -16.03 11.85 26.97
N PRO A 46 -16.02 11.94 28.32
CA PRO A 46 -14.91 11.46 29.14
C PRO A 46 -14.65 9.95 29.01
N GLN A 47 -15.71 9.14 28.85
CA GLN A 47 -15.57 7.69 28.70
C GLN A 47 -14.95 7.32 27.35
N ALA A 48 -15.40 7.95 26.28
CA ALA A 48 -14.83 7.76 24.94
C ALA A 48 -13.37 8.21 24.92
N LYS A 49 -13.04 9.31 25.56
CA LYS A 49 -11.68 9.83 25.70
C LYS A 49 -10.76 8.87 26.45
N GLN A 50 -11.22 8.30 27.54
CA GLN A 50 -10.48 7.32 28.32
C GLN A 50 -10.21 6.04 27.49
N MET A 51 -11.23 5.52 26.83
CA MET A 51 -11.11 4.36 25.94
C MET A 51 -10.11 4.61 24.80
N TRP A 52 -10.16 5.79 24.19
CA TRP A 52 -9.21 6.19 23.15
C TRP A 52 -7.77 6.19 23.65
N ARG A 53 -7.53 6.73 24.85
CA ARG A 53 -6.19 6.74 25.47
C ARG A 53 -5.67 5.34 25.78
N GLU A 54 -6.52 4.43 26.23
CA GLU A 54 -6.16 3.03 26.46
C GLU A 54 -5.78 2.32 25.15
N LEU A 55 -6.58 2.51 24.08
CA LEU A 55 -6.27 1.99 22.75
C LEU A 55 -4.95 2.55 22.22
N MET A 56 -4.69 3.82 22.41
CA MET A 56 -3.45 4.46 21.96
C MET A 56 -2.23 3.99 22.73
N THR A 57 -2.35 3.70 24.02
CA THR A 57 -1.26 3.12 24.80
C THR A 57 -0.85 1.76 24.24
N ALA A 58 -1.81 0.91 23.89
CA ALA A 58 -1.54 -0.38 23.27
C ALA A 58 -0.88 -0.24 21.87
N ILE A 59 -1.33 0.71 21.07
CA ILE A 59 -0.75 0.99 19.74
C ILE A 59 0.65 1.54 19.84
N GLN A 60 0.92 2.46 20.77
CA GLN A 60 2.26 3.00 20.99
C GLN A 60 3.25 1.92 21.41
N TYR A 61 2.82 0.98 22.24
CA TYR A 61 3.62 -0.18 22.58
C TYR A 61 3.97 -1.02 21.33
N PHE A 62 2.97 -1.29 20.47
CA PHE A 62 3.16 -2.00 19.22
C PHE A 62 4.18 -1.29 18.30
N TRP A 63 4.08 0.04 18.15
CA TRP A 63 5.01 0.80 17.30
C TRP A 63 6.44 0.86 17.82
N ARG A 64 6.64 0.79 19.13
CA ARG A 64 7.97 0.79 19.77
C ARG A 64 8.60 -0.59 19.85
N HIS A 65 7.86 -1.64 19.56
CA HIS A 65 8.38 -2.99 19.64
C HIS A 65 9.30 -3.29 18.44
N PRO A 66 10.50 -3.90 18.64
CA PRO A 66 11.43 -4.23 17.55
C PRO A 66 10.80 -5.07 16.42
N LEU A 67 9.89 -5.99 16.77
CA LEU A 67 9.16 -6.82 15.80
C LEU A 67 8.27 -5.96 14.89
N ALA A 68 7.65 -4.91 15.40
CA ALA A 68 6.83 -4.00 14.60
C ALA A 68 7.65 -3.18 13.61
N GLU A 69 8.85 -2.78 13.98
CA GLU A 69 9.80 -2.12 13.07
C GLU A 69 10.25 -3.05 11.96
N GLN A 70 10.54 -4.31 12.29
CA GLN A 70 10.90 -5.33 11.30
C GLN A 70 9.76 -5.56 10.30
N VAL A 71 8.52 -5.72 10.76
CA VAL A 71 7.35 -5.92 9.89
C VAL A 71 7.13 -4.71 8.98
N ARG A 72 7.32 -3.48 9.49
CA ARG A 72 7.21 -2.27 8.66
C ARG A 72 8.30 -2.19 7.60
N GLU A 73 9.53 -2.52 7.94
CA GLU A 73 10.64 -2.52 6.99
C GLU A 73 10.45 -3.57 5.89
N GLU A 74 10.06 -4.79 6.26
CA GLU A 74 9.72 -5.84 5.30
C GLU A 74 8.58 -5.40 4.37
N GLY A 75 7.54 -4.76 4.91
CA GLY A 75 6.42 -4.23 4.11
C GLY A 75 6.88 -3.12 3.17
N ARG A 76 7.78 -2.25 3.60
CA ARG A 76 8.36 -1.18 2.77
C ARG A 76 9.21 -1.75 1.64
N GLU A 77 10.05 -2.73 1.93
CA GLU A 77 10.89 -3.40 0.92
C GLU A 77 10.04 -4.12 -0.12
N GLN A 78 9.02 -4.86 0.32
CA GLN A 78 8.08 -5.52 -0.60
C GLN A 78 7.34 -4.52 -1.47
N GLY A 79 6.89 -3.40 -0.92
CA GLY A 79 6.23 -2.33 -1.66
C GLY A 79 7.13 -1.69 -2.71
N LEU A 80 8.41 -1.46 -2.38
CA LEU A 80 9.40 -0.95 -3.34
C LEU A 80 9.66 -1.94 -4.48
N GLU A 81 9.80 -3.23 -4.16
CA GLU A 81 10.03 -4.27 -5.16
C GLU A 81 8.83 -4.41 -6.11
N GLN A 82 7.62 -4.44 -5.57
CA GLN A 82 6.39 -4.43 -6.37
C GLN A 82 6.29 -3.19 -7.25
N GLY A 83 6.59 -2.01 -6.71
CA GLY A 83 6.59 -0.76 -7.47
C GLY A 83 7.61 -0.75 -8.61
N ARG A 84 8.80 -1.33 -8.40
CA ARG A 84 9.81 -1.49 -9.44
C ARG A 84 9.34 -2.46 -10.54
N ALA A 85 8.75 -3.57 -10.17
CA ALA A 85 8.21 -4.54 -11.13
C ALA A 85 7.09 -3.92 -11.97
N GLN A 86 6.16 -3.22 -11.34
CA GLN A 86 5.08 -2.53 -12.05
C GLN A 86 5.63 -1.47 -13.02
N ALA A 87 6.57 -0.63 -12.58
CA ALA A 87 7.17 0.39 -13.43
C ALA A 87 7.91 -0.21 -14.63
N LYS A 88 8.65 -1.32 -14.45
CA LYS A 88 9.29 -2.03 -15.54
C LYS A 88 8.28 -2.65 -16.52
N ALA A 89 7.22 -3.26 -16.00
CA ALA A 89 6.15 -3.84 -16.83
C ALA A 89 5.49 -2.76 -17.70
N GLU A 90 5.16 -1.63 -17.13
CA GLU A 90 4.60 -0.49 -17.86
C GLU A 90 5.59 0.03 -18.93
N MET A 91 6.89 0.07 -18.60
CA MET A 91 7.92 0.49 -19.56
C MET A 91 8.03 -0.48 -20.74
N VAL A 92 7.95 -1.79 -20.52
CA VAL A 92 7.95 -2.79 -21.61
C VAL A 92 6.81 -2.51 -22.58
N VAL A 93 5.61 -2.30 -22.06
CA VAL A 93 4.44 -1.97 -22.90
C VAL A 93 4.66 -0.67 -23.65
N ARG A 94 5.17 0.36 -23.02
CA ARG A 94 5.45 1.66 -23.65
C ARG A 94 6.50 1.58 -24.75
N ILE A 95 7.55 0.78 -24.58
CA ILE A 95 8.55 0.58 -25.63
C ILE A 95 7.90 0.03 -26.89
N LEU A 96 7.02 -0.97 -26.77
CA LEU A 96 6.27 -1.51 -27.89
C LEU A 96 5.37 -0.46 -28.55
N GLU A 97 4.65 0.31 -27.75
CA GLU A 97 3.77 1.38 -28.24
C GLU A 97 4.55 2.48 -28.98
N TRP A 98 5.68 2.93 -28.42
CA TRP A 98 6.54 3.94 -29.07
C TRP A 98 7.12 3.46 -30.39
N ARG A 99 7.36 2.16 -30.53
CA ARG A 99 7.79 1.55 -31.79
C ARG A 99 6.65 1.30 -32.78
N GLY A 100 5.42 1.63 -32.40
CA GLY A 100 4.25 1.40 -33.23
C GLY A 100 3.81 -0.06 -33.33
N ILE A 101 4.27 -0.92 -32.40
CA ILE A 101 3.90 -2.33 -32.37
C ILE A 101 2.57 -2.49 -31.62
N PRO A 102 1.53 -3.07 -32.23
CA PRO A 102 0.26 -3.34 -31.55
C PRO A 102 0.48 -4.27 -30.36
N VAL A 103 -0.06 -3.91 -29.21
CA VAL A 103 -0.01 -4.73 -27.99
C VAL A 103 -1.40 -5.32 -27.73
N PRO A 104 -1.63 -6.60 -28.04
CA PRO A 104 -2.89 -7.27 -27.71
C PRO A 104 -3.15 -7.27 -26.20
N ASP A 105 -4.41 -7.26 -25.78
CA ASP A 105 -4.79 -7.23 -24.37
C ASP A 105 -4.18 -8.40 -23.58
N ALA A 106 -4.13 -9.60 -24.16
CA ALA A 106 -3.51 -10.77 -23.54
C ALA A 106 -2.02 -10.57 -23.25
N VAL A 107 -1.27 -9.92 -24.15
CA VAL A 107 0.15 -9.60 -23.97
C VAL A 107 0.31 -8.54 -22.90
N ARG A 108 -0.51 -7.49 -22.94
CA ARG A 108 -0.52 -6.41 -21.93
C ARG A 108 -0.77 -6.95 -20.55
N GLU A 109 -1.81 -7.75 -20.37
CA GLU A 109 -2.15 -8.36 -19.08
C GLU A 109 -1.03 -9.26 -18.56
N ARG A 110 -0.44 -10.09 -19.40
CA ARG A 110 0.67 -10.96 -19.02
C ARG A 110 1.90 -10.18 -18.56
N VAL A 111 2.25 -9.11 -19.24
CA VAL A 111 3.39 -8.26 -18.88
C VAL A 111 3.11 -7.51 -17.59
N LEU A 112 1.94 -6.90 -17.43
CA LEU A 112 1.57 -6.13 -16.24
C LEU A 112 1.38 -6.99 -14.99
N ALA A 113 1.05 -8.27 -15.16
CA ALA A 113 0.92 -9.21 -14.04
C ALA A 113 2.27 -9.80 -13.58
N CYS A 114 3.35 -9.60 -14.33
CA CYS A 114 4.67 -10.14 -14.00
C CYS A 114 5.31 -9.34 -12.86
N THR A 115 5.77 -10.05 -11.83
CA THR A 115 6.49 -9.50 -10.68
C THR A 115 7.98 -9.84 -10.66
N ASP A 116 8.45 -10.64 -11.60
CA ASP A 116 9.85 -11.03 -11.73
C ASP A 116 10.64 -9.96 -12.49
N LEU A 117 11.49 -9.22 -11.76
CA LEU A 117 12.32 -8.14 -12.30
C LEU A 117 13.29 -8.63 -13.40
N GLY A 118 13.86 -9.82 -13.24
CA GLY A 118 14.77 -10.41 -14.23
C GLY A 118 14.06 -10.72 -15.54
N ARG A 119 12.88 -11.29 -15.47
CA ARG A 119 12.03 -11.58 -16.62
C ARG A 119 11.58 -10.31 -17.34
N LEU A 120 11.16 -9.30 -16.58
CA LEU A 120 10.80 -7.99 -17.11
C LEU A 120 11.99 -7.29 -17.81
N GLU A 121 13.20 -7.46 -17.30
CA GLU A 121 14.42 -6.95 -17.93
C GLU A 121 14.65 -7.60 -19.30
N VAL A 122 14.53 -8.92 -19.39
CA VAL A 122 14.65 -9.65 -20.65
C VAL A 122 13.58 -9.19 -21.65
N TRP A 123 12.35 -9.05 -21.21
CA TRP A 123 11.27 -8.57 -22.07
C TRP A 123 11.48 -7.12 -22.54
N ALA A 124 12.02 -6.25 -21.68
CA ALA A 124 12.38 -4.89 -22.08
C ALA A 124 13.44 -4.87 -23.19
N GLN A 125 14.47 -5.69 -23.05
CA GLN A 125 15.51 -5.83 -24.10
C GLN A 125 14.93 -6.39 -25.41
N ARG A 126 14.07 -7.39 -25.33
CA ARG A 126 13.39 -7.95 -26.51
C ARG A 126 12.43 -6.94 -27.16
N ALA A 127 11.72 -6.15 -26.36
CA ALA A 127 10.82 -5.12 -26.87
C ALA A 127 11.51 -4.08 -27.76
N VAL A 128 12.79 -3.83 -27.53
CA VAL A 128 13.61 -2.91 -28.37
C VAL A 128 13.79 -3.43 -29.79
N HIS A 129 13.83 -4.74 -29.97
CA HIS A 129 14.15 -5.38 -31.27
C HIS A 129 13.00 -6.19 -31.88
N ALA A 130 11.95 -6.49 -31.10
CA ALA A 130 10.82 -7.31 -31.54
C ALA A 130 10.10 -6.70 -32.77
N ALA A 131 9.62 -7.55 -33.65
CA ALA A 131 8.73 -7.16 -34.75
C ALA A 131 7.26 -7.26 -34.32
N GLU A 132 6.94 -8.19 -33.43
CA GLU A 132 5.61 -8.41 -32.86
C GLU A 132 5.67 -8.50 -31.33
N ALA A 133 4.57 -8.11 -30.66
CA ALA A 133 4.49 -8.13 -29.20
C ALA A 133 4.66 -9.53 -28.59
N THR A 134 4.23 -10.57 -29.27
CA THR A 134 4.35 -11.96 -28.84
C THR A 134 5.78 -12.48 -28.77
N GLU A 135 6.73 -11.83 -29.44
CA GLU A 135 8.14 -12.21 -29.41
C GLU A 135 8.81 -11.99 -28.06
N LEU A 136 8.19 -11.22 -27.16
CA LEU A 136 8.66 -11.06 -25.78
C LEU A 136 8.79 -12.42 -25.06
N PHE A 137 7.93 -13.36 -25.39
CA PHE A 137 7.77 -14.66 -24.71
C PHE A 137 8.40 -15.83 -25.45
N THR A 138 9.09 -15.60 -26.55
CA THR A 138 9.81 -16.64 -27.30
C THR A 138 10.94 -17.21 -26.44
N GLU A 139 10.96 -18.51 -26.16
CA GLU A 139 11.93 -19.23 -25.31
C GLU A 139 11.55 -19.38 -23.82
N GLU A 140 10.29 -19.36 -23.48
CA GLU A 140 9.84 -19.86 -22.18
C GLU A 140 9.27 -21.28 -22.26
#